data_45364684164b4a366d76a0761a1700fc
#
_entry.id   45364684164b4a366d76a0761a1700fc
#
_cell.length_a   1.000
_cell.length_b   1.000
_cell.length_c   1.000
_cell.angle_alpha   90.00
_cell.angle_beta   90.00
_cell.angle_gamma   90.00
#
_symmetry.space_group_name_H-M   'P 1'
#
loop_
_entity.id
_entity.type
_entity.pdbx_description
1 polymer ?
#
loop_
_entity_poly.entity_id
_entity_poly.type
_entity_poly.pdbx_seq_one_letter_code
_entity_poly.pdbx_strand_id
1 'polypeptide(L)'
;MAAQAFLLIASFLLLLLVLARPLGTALARLINNVPLPGTRKIENVLWRISGISDREMSWGQYLMAILLLNIVGLIALFTLLMLQGNLPFNPQQLPGLSWHLALNTAVSFVTNTNWQSYAGETTLSYFSQMAGLTVQNFLSAASGIAVIFALTRAFARQNVSTLGNAWVDVTRITLWILVPVALIIALFFIQQGTLQNLLPYTPYTSLEGGRELLPMGPVASQEAIKMLGTNGGGFFNANSSHPFENPTALTNFVQMLAIFLIPAALCFAFGDVVNDRRQGRTLLWAMSLIFVVCVALVMWAEWNGNSHFMQLGANSNINLEGKESRFGILASSLYAVVTTAASCGAVNAMHDSFTALGGMIPMWLMQIGEVVFGGVGSGLYGMLLFVLLAVFIAGLMIGRTPEYLGKKIDVREMKLTALAILVTPALVLLGTALALMTDAGRSGIFNPGIHGFSEVLYAVSSAANNNGSAFAGLSANSPFWNCLLAFCMFFGRFGVIIPVMAIAGTLVNKKIQPTTTGTLPTHGALFVGLLIGTVLLVGALTFIPALALGPVAEYLSLR
;
A
#
# COMPACT_ATOMS: atom_id res chain seq x y z
N MET A 1 -18.15 22.08 10.73
CA MET A 1 -17.07 21.49 9.93
C MET A 1 -15.85 21.05 10.75
N ALA A 2 -15.08 21.94 11.41
CA ALA A 2 -13.91 21.55 12.22
C ALA A 2 -14.23 20.48 13.27
N ALA A 3 -15.35 20.60 13.98
CA ALA A 3 -15.80 19.58 14.95
C ALA A 3 -16.12 18.22 14.28
N GLN A 4 -16.72 18.21 13.11
CA GLN A 4 -17.03 16.98 12.37
C GLN A 4 -15.74 16.31 11.84
N ALA A 5 -14.79 17.07 11.30
CA ALA A 5 -13.48 16.57 10.88
C ALA A 5 -12.72 15.98 12.06
N PHE A 6 -12.68 16.69 13.20
CA PHE A 6 -12.06 16.20 14.42
C PHE A 6 -12.72 14.89 14.91
N LEU A 7 -14.06 14.84 14.96
CA LEU A 7 -14.79 13.65 15.40
C LEU A 7 -14.53 12.46 14.47
N LEU A 8 -14.50 12.69 13.15
CA LEU A 8 -14.22 11.65 12.16
C LEU A 8 -12.80 11.08 12.34
N ILE A 9 -11.78 11.93 12.44
CA ILE A 9 -10.38 11.51 12.60
C ILE A 9 -10.19 10.83 13.97
N ALA A 10 -10.74 11.40 15.04
CA ALA A 10 -10.62 10.85 16.39
C ALA A 10 -11.30 9.49 16.53
N SER A 11 -12.53 9.33 16.00
CA SER A 11 -13.23 8.05 16.00
C SER A 11 -12.51 6.99 15.16
N PHE A 12 -11.98 7.39 14.00
CA PHE A 12 -11.17 6.51 13.14
C PHE A 12 -9.93 5.99 13.85
N LEU A 13 -9.10 6.88 14.42
CA LEU A 13 -7.88 6.49 15.12
C LEU A 13 -8.17 5.69 16.40
N LEU A 14 -9.19 6.07 17.17
CA LEU A 14 -9.58 5.35 18.39
C LEU A 14 -9.97 3.90 18.06
N LEU A 15 -10.87 3.71 17.09
CA LEU A 15 -11.33 2.38 16.71
C LEU A 15 -10.19 1.55 16.08
N LEU A 16 -9.35 2.18 15.27
CA LEU A 16 -8.16 1.54 14.73
C LEU A 16 -7.25 1.00 15.84
N LEU A 17 -6.93 1.80 16.86
CA LEU A 17 -6.07 1.39 17.96
C LEU A 17 -6.67 0.26 18.80
N VAL A 18 -7.99 0.31 19.03
CA VAL A 18 -8.72 -0.74 19.76
C VAL A 18 -8.67 -2.07 19.01
N LEU A 19 -8.86 -2.07 17.68
CA LEU A 19 -8.84 -3.28 16.86
C LEU A 19 -7.41 -3.78 16.57
N ALA A 20 -6.46 -2.88 16.38
CA ALA A 20 -5.08 -3.23 16.05
C ALA A 20 -4.35 -3.91 17.22
N ARG A 21 -4.67 -3.59 18.46
CA ARG A 21 -3.98 -4.17 19.63
C ARG A 21 -4.15 -5.68 19.77
N PRO A 22 -5.36 -6.28 19.76
CA PRO A 22 -5.53 -7.74 19.81
C PRO A 22 -4.96 -8.44 18.58
N LEU A 23 -5.09 -7.85 17.37
CA LEU A 23 -4.49 -8.38 16.17
C LEU A 23 -2.95 -8.38 16.26
N GLY A 24 -2.36 -7.32 16.81
CA GLY A 24 -0.92 -7.25 17.06
C GLY A 24 -0.41 -8.35 17.97
N THR A 25 -1.18 -8.71 19.01
CA THR A 25 -0.85 -9.84 19.88
C THR A 25 -0.88 -11.19 19.14
N ALA A 26 -1.85 -11.39 18.24
CA ALA A 26 -1.90 -12.59 17.40
C ALA A 26 -0.71 -12.65 16.43
N LEU A 27 -0.38 -11.54 15.76
CA LEU A 27 0.78 -11.43 14.88
C LEU A 27 2.09 -11.69 15.64
N ALA A 28 2.26 -11.15 16.85
CA ALA A 28 3.44 -11.39 17.68
C ALA A 28 3.64 -12.87 18.01
N ARG A 29 2.56 -13.63 18.25
CA ARG A 29 2.64 -15.08 18.41
C ARG A 29 3.17 -15.78 17.16
N LEU A 30 2.64 -15.41 15.99
CA LEU A 30 3.09 -15.99 14.71
C LEU A 30 4.55 -15.65 14.42
N ILE A 31 4.98 -14.43 14.67
CA ILE A 31 6.39 -14.01 14.55
C ILE A 31 7.30 -14.90 15.42
N ASN A 32 6.87 -15.23 16.63
CA ASN A 32 7.61 -16.10 17.55
C ASN A 32 7.43 -17.61 17.25
N ASN A 33 6.88 -17.98 16.10
CA ASN A 33 6.59 -19.37 15.71
C ASN A 33 5.62 -20.12 16.64
N VAL A 34 4.81 -19.39 17.42
CA VAL A 34 3.79 -19.96 18.30
C VAL A 34 2.47 -20.06 17.54
N PRO A 35 1.93 -21.27 17.31
CA PRO A 35 0.62 -21.44 16.66
C PRO A 35 -0.48 -20.71 17.43
N LEU A 36 -1.50 -20.23 16.71
CA LEU A 36 -2.69 -19.68 17.34
C LEU A 36 -3.48 -20.80 18.06
N PRO A 37 -4.26 -20.49 19.10
CA PRO A 37 -5.05 -21.49 19.81
C PRO A 37 -5.96 -22.28 18.85
N GLY A 38 -5.92 -23.60 18.93
CA GLY A 38 -6.74 -24.51 18.11
C GLY A 38 -6.21 -24.82 16.71
N THR A 39 -5.20 -24.11 16.17
CA THR A 39 -4.74 -24.28 14.78
C THR A 39 -3.73 -25.43 14.59
N ARG A 40 -3.04 -25.85 15.63
CA ARG A 40 -1.91 -26.80 15.56
C ARG A 40 -2.24 -28.14 14.87
N LYS A 41 -3.45 -28.66 15.08
CA LYS A 41 -3.86 -29.92 14.42
C LYS A 41 -4.00 -29.75 12.91
N ILE A 42 -4.61 -28.64 12.49
CA ILE A 42 -4.81 -28.31 11.08
C ILE A 42 -3.45 -28.04 10.41
N GLU A 43 -2.57 -27.27 11.06
CA GLU A 43 -1.21 -27.04 10.58
C GLU A 43 -0.44 -28.34 10.35
N ASN A 44 -0.47 -29.30 11.28
CA ASN A 44 0.20 -30.56 11.13
C ASN A 44 -0.28 -31.39 9.92
N VAL A 45 -1.58 -31.30 9.60
CA VAL A 45 -2.13 -31.94 8.39
C VAL A 45 -1.65 -31.21 7.13
N LEU A 46 -1.70 -29.88 7.14
CA LEU A 46 -1.24 -29.05 6.01
C LEU A 46 0.25 -29.28 5.72
N TRP A 47 1.11 -29.30 6.74
CA TRP A 47 2.55 -29.56 6.57
C TRP A 47 2.82 -30.93 5.99
N ARG A 48 2.03 -31.94 6.40
CA ARG A 48 2.15 -33.29 5.85
C ARG A 48 1.75 -33.36 4.37
N ILE A 49 0.68 -32.68 3.99
CA ILE A 49 0.18 -32.67 2.60
C ILE A 49 1.08 -31.85 1.69
N SER A 50 1.52 -30.67 2.14
CA SER A 50 2.34 -29.74 1.34
C SER A 50 3.82 -30.08 1.33
N GLY A 51 4.28 -31.03 2.17
CA GLY A 51 5.71 -31.34 2.30
C GLY A 51 6.54 -30.22 2.93
N ILE A 52 5.90 -29.21 3.53
CA ILE A 52 6.60 -28.12 4.20
C ILE A 52 7.26 -28.65 5.46
N SER A 53 8.58 -28.49 5.56
CA SER A 53 9.36 -28.83 6.75
C SER A 53 9.44 -27.64 7.70
N ASP A 54 9.44 -27.91 9.00
CA ASP A 54 9.55 -26.85 10.05
C ASP A 54 10.99 -26.31 10.22
N ARG A 55 11.91 -26.66 9.29
CA ARG A 55 13.30 -26.19 9.33
C ARG A 55 13.37 -24.70 9.10
N GLU A 56 14.07 -24.01 9.99
CA GLU A 56 14.34 -22.60 9.83
C GLU A 56 15.30 -22.35 8.65
N MET A 57 15.07 -21.27 7.94
CA MET A 57 15.80 -20.84 6.75
C MET A 57 16.79 -19.73 7.08
N SER A 58 17.94 -19.74 6.41
CA SER A 58 18.82 -18.56 6.36
C SER A 58 18.12 -17.42 5.59
N TRP A 59 18.63 -16.20 5.72
CA TRP A 59 18.06 -15.04 5.04
C TRP A 59 17.97 -15.21 3.51
N GLY A 60 19.00 -15.83 2.90
CA GLY A 60 19.02 -16.09 1.45
C GLY A 60 17.98 -17.14 1.02
N GLN A 61 17.81 -18.22 1.81
CA GLN A 61 16.79 -19.23 1.55
C GLN A 61 15.39 -18.66 1.73
N TYR A 62 15.18 -17.84 2.76
CA TYR A 62 13.91 -17.16 3.01
C TYR A 62 13.55 -16.20 1.86
N LEU A 63 14.51 -15.37 1.44
CA LEU A 63 14.35 -14.46 0.30
C LEU A 63 14.02 -15.25 -0.98
N MET A 64 14.78 -16.33 -1.26
CA MET A 64 14.55 -17.14 -2.46
C MET A 64 13.15 -17.77 -2.46
N ALA A 65 12.66 -18.22 -1.31
CA ALA A 65 11.29 -18.76 -1.19
C ALA A 65 10.22 -17.68 -1.50
N ILE A 66 10.40 -16.45 -0.97
CA ILE A 66 9.50 -15.32 -1.28
C ILE A 66 9.57 -14.95 -2.78
N LEU A 67 10.76 -14.86 -3.36
CA LEU A 67 10.91 -14.57 -4.80
C LEU A 67 10.27 -15.67 -5.66
N LEU A 68 10.49 -16.94 -5.33
CA LEU A 68 9.91 -18.06 -6.06
C LEU A 68 8.37 -18.02 -6.02
N LEU A 69 7.77 -17.79 -4.85
CA LEU A 69 6.33 -17.64 -4.70
C LEU A 69 5.78 -16.54 -5.64
N ASN A 70 6.43 -15.38 -5.64
CA ASN A 70 6.00 -14.24 -6.46
C ASN A 70 6.22 -14.47 -7.96
N ILE A 71 7.33 -15.11 -8.38
CA ILE A 71 7.58 -15.45 -9.78
C ILE A 71 6.56 -16.47 -10.29
N VAL A 72 6.26 -17.50 -9.52
CA VAL A 72 5.22 -18.48 -9.87
C VAL A 72 3.85 -17.80 -9.97
N GLY A 73 3.52 -16.92 -9.01
CA GLY A 73 2.30 -16.12 -9.04
C GLY A 73 2.20 -15.23 -10.29
N LEU A 74 3.31 -14.58 -10.67
CA LEU A 74 3.39 -13.74 -11.87
C LEU A 74 3.12 -14.55 -13.14
N ILE A 75 3.81 -15.67 -13.32
CA ILE A 75 3.64 -16.54 -14.51
C ILE A 75 2.21 -17.09 -14.56
N ALA A 76 1.68 -17.56 -13.42
CA ALA A 76 0.33 -18.10 -13.34
C ALA A 76 -0.72 -17.04 -13.69
N LEU A 77 -0.63 -15.84 -13.10
CA LEU A 77 -1.58 -14.77 -13.38
C LEU A 77 -1.46 -14.26 -14.83
N PHE A 78 -0.24 -14.05 -15.33
CA PHE A 78 -0.01 -13.67 -16.73
C PHE A 78 -0.67 -14.66 -17.69
N THR A 79 -0.42 -15.95 -17.49
CA THR A 79 -0.99 -17.02 -18.33
C THR A 79 -2.52 -17.06 -18.24
N LEU A 80 -3.07 -16.93 -17.03
CA LEU A 80 -4.52 -16.90 -16.80
C LEU A 80 -5.18 -15.74 -17.56
N LEU A 81 -4.61 -14.54 -17.50
CA LEU A 81 -5.14 -13.36 -18.17
C LEU A 81 -5.07 -13.47 -19.71
N MET A 82 -4.00 -14.04 -20.24
CA MET A 82 -3.86 -14.30 -21.68
C MET A 82 -4.88 -15.34 -22.19
N LEU A 83 -5.20 -16.34 -21.38
CA LEU A 83 -6.10 -17.43 -21.72
C LEU A 83 -7.56 -17.22 -21.30
N GLN A 84 -7.90 -16.06 -20.73
CA GLN A 84 -9.20 -15.74 -20.15
C GLN A 84 -10.39 -16.13 -21.02
N GLY A 85 -10.30 -15.92 -22.35
CA GLY A 85 -11.40 -16.24 -23.27
C GLY A 85 -11.81 -17.71 -23.31
N ASN A 86 -10.92 -18.62 -22.85
CA ASN A 86 -11.16 -20.07 -22.82
C ASN A 86 -11.50 -20.58 -21.41
N LEU A 87 -11.55 -19.70 -20.42
CA LEU A 87 -11.77 -20.08 -19.02
C LEU A 87 -13.24 -19.99 -18.62
N PRO A 88 -13.69 -20.75 -17.60
CA PRO A 88 -15.08 -20.72 -17.13
C PRO A 88 -15.43 -19.38 -16.47
N PHE A 89 -16.69 -19.20 -16.08
CA PHE A 89 -17.22 -17.99 -15.45
C PHE A 89 -16.91 -16.70 -16.23
N ASN A 90 -17.08 -16.75 -17.56
CA ASN A 90 -16.97 -15.63 -18.48
C ASN A 90 -18.30 -15.39 -19.22
N PRO A 91 -19.36 -14.95 -18.52
CA PRO A 91 -20.70 -14.82 -19.13
C PRO A 91 -20.76 -13.75 -20.23
N GLN A 92 -19.87 -12.76 -20.23
CA GLN A 92 -19.75 -11.73 -21.24
C GLN A 92 -18.86 -12.14 -22.44
N GLN A 93 -18.28 -13.34 -22.41
CA GLN A 93 -17.36 -13.85 -23.45
C GLN A 93 -16.18 -12.90 -23.74
N LEU A 94 -15.61 -12.30 -22.69
CA LEU A 94 -14.50 -11.37 -22.80
C LEU A 94 -13.25 -12.10 -23.33
N PRO A 95 -12.52 -11.53 -24.29
CA PRO A 95 -11.31 -12.14 -24.86
C PRO A 95 -10.15 -12.12 -23.88
N GLY A 96 -9.07 -12.86 -24.18
CA GLY A 96 -7.80 -12.74 -23.46
C GLY A 96 -7.19 -11.35 -23.62
N LEU A 97 -6.43 -10.90 -22.61
CA LEU A 97 -5.77 -9.61 -22.60
C LEU A 97 -4.59 -9.58 -23.60
N SER A 98 -4.27 -8.38 -24.09
CA SER A 98 -3.00 -8.19 -24.83
C SER A 98 -1.79 -8.50 -23.93
N TRP A 99 -0.68 -8.95 -24.50
CA TRP A 99 0.47 -9.38 -23.71
C TRP A 99 1.04 -8.28 -22.77
N HIS A 100 1.09 -7.03 -23.24
CA HIS A 100 1.60 -5.92 -22.43
C HIS A 100 0.66 -5.57 -21.27
N LEU A 101 -0.66 -5.64 -21.47
CA LEU A 101 -1.64 -5.40 -20.43
C LEU A 101 -1.65 -6.56 -19.42
N ALA A 102 -1.58 -7.82 -19.90
CA ALA A 102 -1.48 -9.00 -19.05
C ALA A 102 -0.20 -8.98 -18.20
N LEU A 103 0.94 -8.57 -18.80
CA LEU A 103 2.21 -8.41 -18.06
C LEU A 103 2.12 -7.33 -16.99
N ASN A 104 1.60 -6.15 -17.34
CA ASN A 104 1.42 -5.05 -16.39
C ASN A 104 0.54 -5.49 -15.23
N THR A 105 -0.62 -6.10 -15.51
CA THR A 105 -1.56 -6.57 -14.50
C THR A 105 -0.95 -7.65 -13.61
N ALA A 106 -0.24 -8.63 -14.20
CA ALA A 106 0.40 -9.70 -13.42
C ALA A 106 1.49 -9.15 -12.49
N VAL A 107 2.36 -8.28 -12.97
CA VAL A 107 3.37 -7.61 -12.14
C VAL A 107 2.69 -6.77 -11.05
N SER A 108 1.69 -6.00 -11.41
CA SER A 108 0.97 -5.10 -10.52
C SER A 108 0.35 -5.85 -9.32
N PHE A 109 -0.33 -6.96 -9.55
CA PHE A 109 -0.98 -7.72 -8.49
C PHE A 109 0.00 -8.53 -7.65
N VAL A 110 1.06 -9.05 -8.25
CA VAL A 110 2.11 -9.77 -7.51
C VAL A 110 2.94 -8.84 -6.63
N THR A 111 3.16 -7.61 -7.05
CA THR A 111 3.90 -6.61 -6.26
C THR A 111 3.06 -5.87 -5.22
N ASN A 112 1.77 -6.23 -5.09
CA ASN A 112 0.79 -5.56 -4.20
C ASN A 112 0.48 -4.12 -4.60
N THR A 113 0.70 -3.74 -5.87
CA THR A 113 0.42 -2.40 -6.38
C THR A 113 -1.04 -2.26 -6.78
N ASN A 114 -1.56 -3.26 -7.48
CA ASN A 114 -2.90 -3.31 -8.06
C ASN A 114 -3.25 -2.14 -9.00
N TRP A 115 -2.24 -1.57 -9.66
CA TRP A 115 -2.44 -0.66 -10.79
C TRP A 115 -3.21 -1.37 -11.90
N GLN A 116 -4.26 -0.74 -12.44
CA GLN A 116 -5.10 -1.27 -13.51
C GLN A 116 -5.17 -0.25 -14.64
N SER A 117 -4.59 -0.59 -15.81
CA SER A 117 -4.70 0.21 -17.03
C SER A 117 -5.96 -0.13 -17.84
N TYR A 118 -7.02 -0.60 -17.21
CA TYR A 118 -8.28 -1.08 -17.81
C TYR A 118 -9.44 -0.91 -16.84
N ALA A 119 -10.66 -0.92 -17.39
CA ALA A 119 -11.89 -1.02 -16.61
C ALA A 119 -12.20 -2.51 -16.35
N GLY A 120 -12.26 -2.91 -15.07
CA GLY A 120 -12.38 -4.31 -14.68
C GLY A 120 -13.66 -4.97 -15.22
N GLU A 121 -14.79 -4.27 -15.12
CA GLU A 121 -16.10 -4.72 -15.55
C GLU A 121 -16.25 -4.96 -17.07
N THR A 122 -15.42 -4.33 -17.88
CA THR A 122 -15.45 -4.49 -19.35
C THR A 122 -14.30 -5.34 -19.89
N THR A 123 -13.33 -5.71 -19.04
CA THR A 123 -12.09 -6.36 -19.46
C THR A 123 -11.88 -7.73 -18.85
N LEU A 124 -12.34 -7.97 -17.62
CA LEU A 124 -12.04 -9.19 -16.87
C LEU A 124 -13.26 -10.06 -16.58
N SER A 125 -13.11 -11.36 -16.86
CA SER A 125 -14.09 -12.38 -16.46
C SER A 125 -14.13 -12.57 -14.95
N TYR A 126 -15.22 -13.13 -14.43
CA TYR A 126 -15.32 -13.47 -13.01
C TYR A 126 -14.22 -14.45 -12.57
N PHE A 127 -13.86 -15.40 -13.43
CA PHE A 127 -12.76 -16.31 -13.13
C PHE A 127 -11.44 -15.57 -12.95
N SER A 128 -11.12 -14.64 -13.85
CA SER A 128 -9.91 -13.81 -13.74
C SER A 128 -9.91 -12.95 -12.47
N GLN A 129 -11.06 -12.38 -12.11
CA GLN A 129 -11.21 -11.61 -10.88
C GLN A 129 -11.02 -12.47 -9.62
N MET A 130 -11.64 -13.68 -9.55
CA MET A 130 -11.58 -14.56 -8.38
C MET A 130 -10.26 -15.33 -8.28
N ALA A 131 -9.97 -16.18 -9.28
CA ALA A 131 -8.83 -17.10 -9.26
C ALA A 131 -7.51 -16.41 -9.59
N GLY A 132 -7.56 -15.30 -10.33
CA GLY A 132 -6.41 -14.47 -10.64
C GLY A 132 -6.18 -13.39 -9.58
N LEU A 133 -6.92 -12.31 -9.67
CA LEU A 133 -6.64 -11.09 -8.90
C LEU A 133 -6.83 -11.29 -7.39
N THR A 134 -7.96 -11.85 -6.95
CA THR A 134 -8.24 -12.03 -5.52
C THR A 134 -7.23 -12.96 -4.86
N VAL A 135 -6.80 -14.03 -5.53
CA VAL A 135 -5.75 -14.92 -5.01
C VAL A 135 -4.44 -14.18 -4.83
N GLN A 136 -4.04 -13.34 -5.80
CA GLN A 136 -2.83 -12.54 -5.68
C GLN A 136 -2.93 -11.49 -4.59
N ASN A 137 -4.09 -10.92 -4.32
CA ASN A 137 -4.31 -10.01 -3.20
C ASN A 137 -3.95 -10.67 -1.85
N PHE A 138 -4.30 -11.94 -1.65
CA PHE A 138 -3.86 -12.68 -0.46
C PHE A 138 -2.36 -12.95 -0.45
N LEU A 139 -1.79 -13.44 -1.55
CA LEU A 139 -0.40 -13.89 -1.61
C LEU A 139 0.59 -12.73 -1.56
N SER A 140 0.31 -11.62 -2.24
CA SER A 140 1.17 -10.43 -2.23
C SER A 140 1.18 -9.75 -0.86
N ALA A 141 0.03 -9.67 -0.19
CA ALA A 141 -0.07 -9.19 1.18
C ALA A 141 0.70 -10.10 2.15
N ALA A 142 0.50 -11.42 2.06
CA ALA A 142 1.20 -12.39 2.89
C ALA A 142 2.72 -12.33 2.70
N SER A 143 3.20 -12.12 1.47
CA SER A 143 4.63 -11.93 1.17
C SER A 143 5.21 -10.72 1.90
N GLY A 144 4.53 -9.57 1.87
CA GLY A 144 4.95 -8.36 2.58
C GLY A 144 5.01 -8.54 4.10
N ILE A 145 4.00 -9.20 4.67
CA ILE A 145 3.96 -9.50 6.11
C ILE A 145 5.05 -10.51 6.49
N ALA A 146 5.34 -11.51 5.64
CA ALA A 146 6.42 -12.47 5.90
C ALA A 146 7.80 -11.79 5.96
N VAL A 147 8.07 -10.81 5.09
CA VAL A 147 9.32 -10.04 5.10
C VAL A 147 9.49 -9.26 6.41
N ILE A 148 8.45 -8.57 6.90
CA ILE A 148 8.55 -7.87 8.19
C ILE A 148 8.64 -8.86 9.38
N PHE A 149 8.07 -10.05 9.30
CA PHE A 149 8.28 -11.09 10.31
C PHE A 149 9.75 -11.47 10.41
N ALA A 150 10.41 -11.71 9.27
CA ALA A 150 11.83 -12.02 9.21
C ALA A 150 12.69 -10.88 9.78
N LEU A 151 12.41 -9.63 9.40
CA LEU A 151 13.14 -8.46 9.92
C LEU A 151 12.92 -8.27 11.42
N THR A 152 11.69 -8.44 11.92
CA THR A 152 11.38 -8.34 13.35
C THR A 152 12.12 -9.40 14.17
N ARG A 153 12.17 -10.64 13.67
CA ARG A 153 12.99 -11.71 14.29
C ARG A 153 14.47 -11.35 14.30
N ALA A 154 14.96 -10.70 13.23
CA ALA A 154 16.35 -10.28 13.14
C ALA A 154 16.71 -9.23 14.21
N PHE A 155 15.79 -8.37 14.61
CA PHE A 155 16.00 -7.46 15.74
C PHE A 155 15.92 -8.16 17.10
N ALA A 156 15.01 -9.11 17.25
CA ALA A 156 14.77 -9.77 18.54
C ALA A 156 15.79 -10.88 18.88
N ARG A 157 16.30 -11.60 17.86
CA ARG A 157 17.24 -12.73 18.04
C ARG A 157 18.69 -12.26 17.99
N GLN A 158 19.59 -13.05 18.56
CA GLN A 158 21.05 -12.78 18.54
C GLN A 158 21.84 -14.08 18.34
N ASN A 159 23.03 -13.95 17.73
CA ASN A 159 23.98 -15.07 17.53
C ASN A 159 23.35 -16.29 16.82
N VAL A 160 22.41 -16.08 15.92
CA VAL A 160 21.80 -17.12 15.10
C VAL A 160 21.86 -16.73 13.61
N SER A 161 21.77 -17.71 12.71
CA SER A 161 21.86 -17.49 11.26
C SER A 161 20.52 -17.65 10.54
N THR A 162 19.45 -17.92 11.30
CA THR A 162 18.12 -18.27 10.74
C THR A 162 17.06 -17.24 11.11
N LEU A 163 16.08 -17.03 10.20
CA LEU A 163 15.02 -16.03 10.31
C LEU A 163 13.62 -16.64 10.42
N GLY A 164 13.50 -17.97 10.50
CA GLY A 164 12.24 -18.69 10.44
C GLY A 164 12.05 -19.39 9.09
N ASN A 165 10.81 -19.73 8.73
CA ASN A 165 10.50 -20.42 7.48
C ASN A 165 9.45 -19.64 6.70
N ALA A 166 9.80 -19.21 5.48
CA ALA A 166 8.94 -18.37 4.63
C ALA A 166 7.60 -19.05 4.28
N TRP A 167 7.63 -20.35 3.97
CA TRP A 167 6.41 -21.11 3.62
C TRP A 167 5.45 -21.23 4.79
N VAL A 168 5.99 -21.49 5.99
CA VAL A 168 5.21 -21.53 7.23
C VAL A 168 4.60 -20.17 7.51
N ASP A 169 5.39 -19.10 7.39
CA ASP A 169 4.92 -17.74 7.66
C ASP A 169 3.82 -17.31 6.69
N VAL A 170 4.03 -17.47 5.37
CA VAL A 170 3.03 -17.13 4.35
C VAL A 170 1.74 -17.93 4.56
N THR A 171 1.83 -19.22 4.83
CA THR A 171 0.65 -20.07 5.07
C THR A 171 -0.12 -19.63 6.32
N ARG A 172 0.58 -19.40 7.43
CA ARG A 172 -0.06 -18.93 8.68
C ARG A 172 -0.70 -17.57 8.55
N ILE A 173 -0.01 -16.62 7.92
CA ILE A 173 -0.54 -15.28 7.66
C ILE A 173 -1.81 -15.37 6.80
N THR A 174 -1.76 -16.14 5.72
CA THR A 174 -2.92 -16.28 4.82
C THR A 174 -4.10 -16.94 5.53
N LEU A 175 -3.90 -18.12 6.13
CA LEU A 175 -5.01 -18.93 6.65
C LEU A 175 -5.54 -18.45 8.00
N TRP A 176 -4.70 -17.85 8.85
CA TRP A 176 -5.09 -17.52 10.22
C TRP A 176 -5.30 -16.03 10.49
N ILE A 177 -4.82 -15.17 9.59
CA ILE A 177 -5.02 -13.70 9.69
C ILE A 177 -5.85 -13.21 8.51
N LEU A 178 -5.35 -13.33 7.27
CA LEU A 178 -5.99 -12.69 6.13
C LEU A 178 -7.37 -13.30 5.82
N VAL A 179 -7.47 -14.62 5.70
CA VAL A 179 -8.74 -15.28 5.33
C VAL A 179 -9.84 -15.04 6.37
N PRO A 180 -9.63 -15.26 7.68
CA PRO A 180 -10.71 -15.07 8.67
C PRO A 180 -11.16 -13.62 8.77
N VAL A 181 -10.23 -12.66 8.76
CA VAL A 181 -10.57 -11.24 8.87
C VAL A 181 -11.24 -10.75 7.58
N ALA A 182 -10.74 -11.15 6.40
CA ALA A 182 -11.36 -10.82 5.12
C ALA A 182 -12.77 -11.41 5.00
N LEU A 183 -13.00 -12.63 5.50
CA LEU A 183 -14.33 -13.24 5.51
C LEU A 183 -15.33 -12.42 6.35
N ILE A 184 -14.93 -11.99 7.54
CA ILE A 184 -15.78 -11.14 8.41
C ILE A 184 -16.11 -9.82 7.69
N ILE A 185 -15.11 -9.19 7.08
CA ILE A 185 -15.29 -7.93 6.34
C ILE A 185 -16.20 -8.16 5.12
N ALA A 186 -16.01 -9.26 4.36
CA ALA A 186 -16.85 -9.58 3.20
C ALA A 186 -18.32 -9.79 3.58
N LEU A 187 -18.59 -10.52 4.66
CA LEU A 187 -19.96 -10.72 5.16
C LEU A 187 -20.60 -9.39 5.60
N PHE A 188 -19.82 -8.53 6.23
CA PHE A 188 -20.29 -7.18 6.57
C PHE A 188 -20.59 -6.35 5.31
N PHE A 189 -19.72 -6.38 4.29
CA PHE A 189 -19.95 -5.65 3.04
C PHE A 189 -21.20 -6.16 2.29
N ILE A 190 -21.40 -7.48 2.24
CA ILE A 190 -22.62 -8.08 1.65
C ILE A 190 -23.86 -7.59 2.39
N GLN A 191 -23.84 -7.59 3.73
CA GLN A 191 -24.94 -7.08 4.54
C GLN A 191 -25.26 -5.61 4.25
N GLN A 192 -24.25 -4.81 3.92
CA GLN A 192 -24.40 -3.38 3.60
C GLN A 192 -24.81 -3.12 2.15
N GLY A 193 -24.90 -4.17 1.31
CA GLY A 193 -25.35 -4.06 -0.08
C GLY A 193 -24.22 -4.09 -1.12
N THR A 194 -22.98 -4.36 -0.74
CA THR A 194 -21.90 -4.63 -1.70
C THR A 194 -22.23 -5.91 -2.48
N LEU A 195 -22.08 -5.84 -3.79
CA LEU A 195 -22.50 -6.91 -4.70
C LEU A 195 -21.68 -8.19 -4.50
N GLN A 196 -22.36 -9.36 -4.47
CA GLN A 196 -21.70 -10.68 -4.41
C GLN A 196 -22.56 -11.72 -5.10
N ASN A 197 -22.34 -11.92 -6.40
CA ASN A 197 -23.03 -12.95 -7.18
C ASN A 197 -22.19 -13.41 -8.39
N LEU A 198 -22.69 -14.36 -9.16
CA LEU A 198 -22.11 -14.87 -10.40
C LEU A 198 -23.12 -14.76 -11.57
N LEU A 199 -24.11 -13.91 -11.44
CA LEU A 199 -25.13 -13.69 -12.47
C LEU A 199 -24.50 -12.98 -13.68
N PRO A 200 -25.03 -13.22 -14.90
CA PRO A 200 -24.70 -12.39 -16.06
C PRO A 200 -25.08 -10.93 -15.81
N TYR A 201 -24.44 -10.01 -16.54
CA TYR A 201 -24.81 -8.61 -16.50
C TYR A 201 -26.28 -8.41 -16.86
N THR A 202 -26.99 -7.57 -16.11
CA THR A 202 -28.42 -7.37 -16.26
C THR A 202 -28.67 -6.21 -17.21
N PRO A 203 -29.37 -6.42 -18.34
CA PRO A 203 -29.75 -5.33 -19.22
C PRO A 203 -30.81 -4.46 -18.55
N TYR A 204 -30.67 -3.15 -18.65
CA TYR A 204 -31.67 -2.18 -18.20
C TYR A 204 -31.81 -1.03 -19.21
N THR A 205 -32.87 -0.28 -19.06
CA THR A 205 -33.09 0.94 -19.86
C THR A 205 -32.83 2.14 -18.96
N SER A 206 -31.90 3.03 -19.39
CA SER A 206 -31.61 4.26 -18.67
C SER A 206 -32.77 5.24 -18.71
N LEU A 207 -32.74 6.28 -17.88
CA LEU A 207 -33.77 7.34 -17.87
C LEU A 207 -33.86 8.07 -19.22
N GLU A 208 -32.79 8.08 -19.99
CA GLU A 208 -32.71 8.67 -21.32
C GLU A 208 -33.15 7.72 -22.43
N GLY A 209 -33.60 6.51 -22.09
CA GLY A 209 -34.08 5.50 -23.04
C GLY A 209 -32.99 4.63 -23.68
N GLY A 210 -31.71 4.81 -23.31
CA GLY A 210 -30.59 3.98 -23.75
C GLY A 210 -30.65 2.59 -23.13
N ARG A 211 -30.29 1.55 -23.90
CA ARG A 211 -30.07 0.20 -23.36
C ARG A 211 -28.64 0.09 -22.82
N GLU A 212 -28.52 -0.26 -21.56
CA GLU A 212 -27.25 -0.42 -20.87
C GLU A 212 -27.18 -1.78 -20.17
N LEU A 213 -25.97 -2.19 -19.76
CA LEU A 213 -25.72 -3.41 -19.01
C LEU A 213 -25.27 -3.04 -17.60
N LEU A 214 -26.01 -3.49 -16.60
CA LEU A 214 -25.62 -3.34 -15.20
C LEU A 214 -24.63 -4.45 -14.86
N PRO A 215 -23.36 -4.11 -14.53
CA PRO A 215 -22.37 -5.11 -14.19
C PRO A 215 -22.73 -5.86 -12.90
N MET A 216 -22.49 -7.17 -12.90
CA MET A 216 -22.65 -8.07 -11.76
C MET A 216 -21.30 -8.68 -11.40
N GLY A 217 -21.21 -9.41 -10.30
CA GLY A 217 -19.99 -10.16 -9.98
C GLY A 217 -19.73 -10.41 -8.51
N PRO A 218 -18.63 -11.14 -8.21
CA PRO A 218 -18.20 -11.47 -6.86
C PRO A 218 -17.37 -10.34 -6.24
N VAL A 219 -17.97 -9.17 -6.02
CA VAL A 219 -17.31 -7.93 -5.65
C VAL A 219 -16.90 -7.91 -4.18
N ALA A 220 -17.81 -8.22 -3.24
CA ALA A 220 -17.56 -8.07 -1.81
C ALA A 220 -16.38 -8.92 -1.29
N SER A 221 -16.19 -10.11 -1.83
CA SER A 221 -15.07 -10.98 -1.44
C SER A 221 -13.71 -10.42 -1.88
N GLN A 222 -13.64 -9.84 -3.08
CA GLN A 222 -12.43 -9.16 -3.55
C GLN A 222 -12.19 -7.87 -2.77
N GLU A 223 -13.23 -7.07 -2.55
CA GLU A 223 -13.18 -5.81 -1.82
C GLU A 223 -12.63 -5.98 -0.40
N ALA A 224 -13.06 -7.02 0.29
CA ALA A 224 -12.62 -7.30 1.65
C ALA A 224 -11.11 -7.53 1.76
N ILE A 225 -10.55 -8.40 0.92
CA ILE A 225 -9.09 -8.65 0.94
C ILE A 225 -8.31 -7.49 0.32
N LYS A 226 -8.85 -6.84 -0.70
CA LYS A 226 -8.27 -5.66 -1.34
C LYS A 226 -7.96 -4.57 -0.29
N MET A 227 -8.89 -4.31 0.63
CA MET A 227 -8.71 -3.34 1.70
C MET A 227 -7.79 -3.86 2.81
N LEU A 228 -8.04 -5.06 3.30
CA LEU A 228 -7.26 -5.64 4.40
C LEU A 228 -5.79 -5.88 4.04
N GLY A 229 -5.52 -6.28 2.81
CA GLY A 229 -4.19 -6.54 2.27
C GLY A 229 -3.46 -5.29 1.77
N THR A 230 -4.07 -4.09 1.91
CA THR A 230 -3.57 -2.83 1.32
C THR A 230 -3.20 -3.00 -0.16
N ASN A 231 -4.09 -3.65 -0.91
CA ASN A 231 -3.83 -3.98 -2.31
C ASN A 231 -4.21 -2.82 -3.24
N GLY A 232 -5.46 -2.34 -3.17
CA GLY A 232 -5.99 -1.35 -4.10
C GLY A 232 -6.55 -1.98 -5.37
N GLY A 233 -6.69 -1.17 -6.42
CA GLY A 233 -7.45 -1.53 -7.60
C GLY A 233 -8.95 -1.59 -7.29
N GLY A 234 -9.74 -2.14 -8.20
CA GLY A 234 -11.17 -2.32 -8.03
C GLY A 234 -11.74 -3.37 -8.97
N PHE A 235 -12.89 -3.90 -8.62
CA PHE A 235 -13.68 -4.73 -9.52
C PHE A 235 -14.20 -3.86 -10.68
N PHE A 236 -14.64 -2.64 -10.35
CA PHE A 236 -15.09 -1.61 -11.27
C PHE A 236 -13.99 -0.56 -11.51
N ASN A 237 -14.03 0.10 -12.68
CA ASN A 237 -13.11 1.18 -13.01
C ASN A 237 -13.18 2.34 -11.99
N ALA A 238 -14.39 2.69 -11.56
CA ALA A 238 -14.60 3.73 -10.55
C ALA A 238 -14.11 3.34 -9.14
N ASN A 239 -13.69 2.10 -8.95
CA ASN A 239 -13.15 1.62 -7.68
C ASN A 239 -14.14 1.83 -6.52
N SER A 240 -13.70 2.19 -5.33
CA SER A 240 -14.54 2.42 -4.16
C SER A 240 -15.42 3.70 -4.24
N SER A 241 -15.42 4.43 -5.36
CA SER A 241 -16.49 5.39 -5.67
C SER A 241 -17.71 4.72 -6.29
N HIS A 242 -17.58 3.50 -6.84
CA HIS A 242 -18.72 2.77 -7.39
C HIS A 242 -19.68 2.31 -6.29
N PRO A 243 -21.03 2.52 -6.44
CA PRO A 243 -22.01 2.14 -5.42
C PRO A 243 -21.99 0.65 -5.05
N PHE A 244 -21.60 -0.24 -5.98
CA PHE A 244 -21.56 -1.69 -5.75
C PHE A 244 -20.29 -2.17 -5.04
N GLU A 245 -19.23 -1.36 -4.97
CA GLU A 245 -18.08 -1.63 -4.11
C GLU A 245 -18.23 -0.99 -2.73
N ASN A 246 -18.79 0.22 -2.67
CA ASN A 246 -18.82 1.04 -1.47
C ASN A 246 -20.18 1.74 -1.33
N PRO A 247 -21.27 1.01 -1.00
CA PRO A 247 -22.64 1.53 -1.05
C PRO A 247 -22.95 2.57 0.02
N THR A 248 -22.37 2.49 1.22
CA THR A 248 -22.77 3.29 2.39
C THR A 248 -21.60 4.04 3.03
N ALA A 249 -21.89 5.07 3.82
CA ALA A 249 -20.88 5.75 4.62
C ALA A 249 -20.20 4.80 5.62
N LEU A 250 -20.91 3.76 6.07
CA LEU A 250 -20.37 2.77 6.99
C LEU A 250 -19.40 1.82 6.28
N THR A 251 -19.69 1.38 5.03
CA THR A 251 -18.73 0.61 4.22
C THR A 251 -17.48 1.43 3.96
N ASN A 252 -17.62 2.70 3.60
CA ASN A 252 -16.50 3.61 3.40
C ASN A 252 -15.59 3.72 4.64
N PHE A 253 -16.19 3.82 5.82
CA PHE A 253 -15.45 3.89 7.08
C PHE A 253 -14.72 2.56 7.40
N VAL A 254 -15.38 1.42 7.19
CA VAL A 254 -14.79 0.09 7.42
C VAL A 254 -13.68 -0.22 6.41
N GLN A 255 -13.81 0.22 5.16
CA GLN A 255 -12.73 0.12 4.16
C GLN A 255 -11.46 0.83 4.66
N MET A 256 -11.57 2.09 5.09
CA MET A 256 -10.43 2.83 5.65
C MET A 256 -9.81 2.15 6.87
N LEU A 257 -10.65 1.62 7.78
CA LEU A 257 -10.17 0.86 8.94
C LEU A 257 -9.42 -0.41 8.53
N ALA A 258 -9.95 -1.16 7.55
CA ALA A 258 -9.33 -2.38 7.06
C ALA A 258 -7.95 -2.11 6.46
N ILE A 259 -7.78 -1.00 5.71
CA ILE A 259 -6.50 -0.57 5.14
C ILE A 259 -5.43 -0.37 6.23
N PHE A 260 -5.75 0.30 7.34
CA PHE A 260 -4.76 0.59 8.39
C PHE A 260 -4.63 -0.49 9.45
N LEU A 261 -5.54 -1.47 9.50
CA LEU A 261 -5.65 -2.43 10.59
C LEU A 261 -4.36 -3.26 10.79
N ILE A 262 -3.88 -3.93 9.74
CA ILE A 262 -2.66 -4.75 9.82
C ILE A 262 -1.40 -3.89 10.00
N PRO A 263 -1.19 -2.78 9.24
CA PRO A 263 -0.07 -1.88 9.49
C PRO A 263 0.05 -1.39 10.93
N ALA A 264 -1.05 -0.94 11.53
CA ALA A 264 -1.08 -0.52 12.94
C ALA A 264 -0.83 -1.69 13.91
N ALA A 265 -1.40 -2.86 13.63
CA ALA A 265 -1.19 -4.07 14.42
C ALA A 265 0.26 -4.55 14.41
N LEU A 266 0.96 -4.41 13.28
CA LEU A 266 2.38 -4.74 13.16
C LEU A 266 3.27 -3.87 14.04
N CYS A 267 2.93 -2.60 14.27
CA CYS A 267 3.65 -1.74 15.22
C CYS A 267 3.56 -2.30 16.65
N PHE A 268 2.36 -2.76 17.07
CA PHE A 268 2.19 -3.42 18.37
C PHE A 268 2.94 -4.75 18.43
N ALA A 269 2.83 -5.58 17.37
CA ALA A 269 3.52 -6.86 17.29
C ALA A 269 5.05 -6.68 17.37
N PHE A 270 5.61 -5.71 16.67
CA PHE A 270 7.03 -5.36 16.73
C PHE A 270 7.47 -5.09 18.18
N GLY A 271 6.77 -4.18 18.88
CA GLY A 271 7.09 -3.85 20.27
C GLY A 271 6.99 -5.03 21.23
N ASP A 272 6.01 -5.93 21.05
CA ASP A 272 5.86 -7.13 21.88
C ASP A 272 6.96 -8.16 21.58
N VAL A 273 7.39 -8.35 20.34
CA VAL A 273 8.42 -9.33 19.94
C VAL A 273 9.84 -8.89 20.33
N VAL A 274 10.15 -7.59 20.21
CA VAL A 274 11.47 -7.08 20.66
C VAL A 274 11.54 -6.85 22.17
N ASN A 275 10.49 -7.20 22.92
CA ASN A 275 10.37 -7.03 24.38
C ASN A 275 10.50 -5.57 24.86
N ASP A 276 10.24 -4.60 23.99
CA ASP A 276 10.15 -3.17 24.34
C ASP A 276 8.96 -2.50 23.62
N ARG A 277 7.82 -2.48 24.31
CA ARG A 277 6.57 -1.87 23.78
C ARG A 277 6.70 -0.38 23.47
N ARG A 278 7.72 0.30 24.03
CA ARG A 278 7.96 1.72 23.75
C ARG A 278 8.39 1.92 22.30
N GLN A 279 9.12 0.98 21.72
CA GLN A 279 9.56 1.04 20.32
C GLN A 279 8.37 1.03 19.36
N GLY A 280 7.47 0.05 19.50
CA GLY A 280 6.25 -0.02 18.67
C GLY A 280 5.37 1.22 18.81
N ARG A 281 5.23 1.75 20.03
CA ARG A 281 4.47 2.99 20.29
C ARG A 281 5.14 4.22 19.66
N THR A 282 6.46 4.31 19.68
CA THR A 282 7.22 5.40 19.06
C THR A 282 6.99 5.45 17.55
N LEU A 283 7.05 4.29 16.88
CA LEU A 283 6.74 4.19 15.45
C LEU A 283 5.29 4.61 15.17
N LEU A 284 4.36 4.10 15.94
CA LEU A 284 2.93 4.40 15.78
C LEU A 284 2.64 5.90 15.98
N TRP A 285 3.28 6.55 16.96
CA TRP A 285 3.16 8.00 17.18
C TRP A 285 3.73 8.81 16.02
N ALA A 286 4.92 8.44 15.50
CA ALA A 286 5.51 9.13 14.36
C ALA A 286 4.60 9.05 13.12
N MET A 287 4.09 7.86 12.81
CA MET A 287 3.16 7.64 11.71
C MET A 287 1.84 8.42 11.90
N SER A 288 1.25 8.35 13.10
CA SER A 288 -0.03 9.02 13.39
C SER A 288 0.06 10.55 13.31
N LEU A 289 1.17 11.14 13.76
CA LEU A 289 1.36 12.59 13.70
C LEU A 289 1.48 13.08 12.24
N ILE A 290 2.26 12.41 11.40
CA ILE A 290 2.36 12.75 9.96
C ILE A 290 0.98 12.58 9.32
N PHE A 291 0.29 11.48 9.59
CA PHE A 291 -1.03 11.18 9.03
C PHE A 291 -2.05 12.29 9.36
N VAL A 292 -2.17 12.68 10.63
CA VAL A 292 -3.15 13.70 11.06
C VAL A 292 -2.87 15.04 10.40
N VAL A 293 -1.59 15.43 10.29
CA VAL A 293 -1.21 16.67 9.59
C VAL A 293 -1.60 16.60 8.11
N CYS A 294 -1.30 15.49 7.42
CA CYS A 294 -1.66 15.31 6.02
C CYS A 294 -3.17 15.35 5.79
N VAL A 295 -3.97 14.67 6.64
CA VAL A 295 -5.43 14.73 6.56
C VAL A 295 -5.94 16.15 6.73
N ALA A 296 -5.44 16.89 7.72
CA ALA A 296 -5.85 18.29 7.95
C ALA A 296 -5.53 19.18 6.75
N LEU A 297 -4.35 19.00 6.12
CA LEU A 297 -3.94 19.75 4.94
C LEU A 297 -4.82 19.47 3.72
N VAL A 298 -5.14 18.19 3.42
CA VAL A 298 -6.04 17.85 2.31
C VAL A 298 -7.44 18.39 2.57
N MET A 299 -8.00 18.17 3.77
CA MET A 299 -9.32 18.71 4.12
C MET A 299 -9.38 20.22 3.99
N TRP A 300 -8.32 20.92 4.40
CA TRP A 300 -8.22 22.39 4.26
C TRP A 300 -8.17 22.80 2.80
N ALA A 301 -7.34 22.14 1.97
CA ALA A 301 -7.19 22.47 0.56
C ALA A 301 -8.50 22.27 -0.21
N GLU A 302 -9.16 21.12 -0.04
CA GLU A 302 -10.40 20.79 -0.75
C GLU A 302 -11.60 21.63 -0.28
N TRP A 303 -11.58 22.06 0.98
CA TRP A 303 -12.63 22.94 1.50
C TRP A 303 -12.53 24.39 0.99
N ASN A 304 -11.32 24.87 0.71
CA ASN A 304 -11.14 26.21 0.15
C ASN A 304 -11.49 26.30 -1.36
N GLY A 305 -11.79 25.15 -1.97
CA GLY A 305 -12.24 25.07 -3.35
C GLY A 305 -11.16 25.40 -4.38
N ASN A 306 -11.59 25.43 -5.64
CA ASN A 306 -10.78 25.84 -6.77
C ASN A 306 -11.25 27.21 -7.26
N SER A 307 -10.36 28.22 -7.19
CA SER A 307 -10.66 29.61 -7.62
C SER A 307 -11.05 29.69 -9.11
N HIS A 308 -10.56 28.77 -9.92
CA HIS A 308 -10.88 28.71 -11.35
C HIS A 308 -12.36 28.41 -11.62
N PHE A 309 -12.99 27.55 -10.83
CA PHE A 309 -14.43 27.28 -10.95
C PHE A 309 -15.28 28.51 -10.65
N MET A 310 -14.86 29.35 -9.68
CA MET A 310 -15.54 30.60 -9.39
C MET A 310 -15.43 31.59 -10.55
N GLN A 311 -14.27 31.66 -11.23
CA GLN A 311 -14.06 32.49 -12.43
C GLN A 311 -14.95 32.03 -13.60
N LEU A 312 -15.24 30.73 -13.71
CA LEU A 312 -16.15 30.18 -14.71
C LEU A 312 -17.63 30.30 -14.34
N GLY A 313 -17.95 30.96 -13.23
CA GLY A 313 -19.34 31.19 -12.79
C GLY A 313 -19.94 30.05 -11.97
N ALA A 314 -19.16 29.04 -11.56
CA ALA A 314 -19.64 28.01 -10.64
C ALA A 314 -19.83 28.58 -9.23
N ASN A 315 -21.02 28.38 -8.68
CA ASN A 315 -21.43 28.98 -7.38
C ASN A 315 -20.96 28.13 -6.17
N SER A 316 -19.74 27.55 -6.24
CA SER A 316 -19.21 26.65 -5.22
C SER A 316 -17.89 27.13 -4.66
N ASN A 317 -17.88 27.40 -3.36
CA ASN A 317 -16.66 27.73 -2.60
C ASN A 317 -15.88 26.48 -2.16
N ILE A 318 -16.33 25.27 -2.52
CA ILE A 318 -15.76 24.00 -2.11
C ILE A 318 -15.52 23.10 -3.32
N ASN A 319 -14.49 22.25 -3.27
CA ASN A 319 -14.17 21.35 -4.38
C ASN A 319 -14.91 20.01 -4.23
N LEU A 320 -16.04 19.86 -4.92
CA LEU A 320 -16.79 18.59 -5.01
C LEU A 320 -16.54 17.83 -6.32
N GLU A 321 -15.78 18.41 -7.25
CA GLU A 321 -15.44 17.72 -8.50
C GLU A 321 -14.73 16.40 -8.21
N GLY A 322 -15.11 15.35 -8.95
CA GLY A 322 -14.56 14.01 -8.80
C GLY A 322 -14.82 13.33 -7.45
N LYS A 323 -15.68 13.90 -6.59
CA LYS A 323 -16.04 13.33 -5.27
C LYS A 323 -17.50 12.90 -5.25
N GLU A 324 -17.73 11.74 -4.63
CA GLU A 324 -19.08 11.23 -4.43
C GLU A 324 -19.85 12.09 -3.40
N SER A 325 -20.99 12.61 -3.78
CA SER A 325 -21.83 13.45 -2.92
C SER A 325 -22.26 12.75 -1.62
N ARG A 326 -22.43 11.40 -1.67
CA ARG A 326 -22.77 10.58 -0.50
C ARG A 326 -21.68 10.53 0.56
N PHE A 327 -20.42 10.78 0.21
CA PHE A 327 -19.29 10.82 1.13
C PHE A 327 -18.85 12.25 1.48
N GLY A 328 -18.97 13.17 0.52
CA GLY A 328 -18.57 14.56 0.68
C GLY A 328 -17.05 14.75 0.84
N ILE A 329 -16.63 15.98 1.09
CA ILE A 329 -15.21 16.37 1.12
C ILE A 329 -14.44 15.68 2.25
N LEU A 330 -14.99 15.66 3.47
CA LEU A 330 -14.26 15.18 4.64
C LEU A 330 -13.89 13.71 4.53
N ALA A 331 -14.86 12.86 4.14
CA ALA A 331 -14.62 11.43 4.02
C ALA A 331 -13.77 11.11 2.78
N SER A 332 -13.91 11.83 1.66
CA SER A 332 -13.06 11.66 0.49
C SER A 332 -11.62 12.08 0.75
N SER A 333 -11.41 13.20 1.45
CA SER A 333 -10.06 13.65 1.85
C SER A 333 -9.38 12.66 2.80
N LEU A 334 -10.12 12.15 3.80
CA LEU A 334 -9.61 11.13 4.71
C LEU A 334 -9.23 9.85 3.95
N TYR A 335 -10.09 9.39 3.03
CA TYR A 335 -9.85 8.20 2.23
C TYR A 335 -8.61 8.34 1.35
N ALA A 336 -8.45 9.49 0.68
CA ALA A 336 -7.30 9.76 -0.17
C ALA A 336 -5.97 9.71 0.62
N VAL A 337 -5.96 10.27 1.84
CA VAL A 337 -4.77 10.19 2.71
C VAL A 337 -4.54 8.78 3.26
N VAL A 338 -5.59 8.05 3.64
CA VAL A 338 -5.47 6.66 4.10
C VAL A 338 -4.88 5.77 3.02
N THR A 339 -5.39 5.84 1.80
CA THR A 339 -4.95 4.97 0.70
C THR A 339 -3.52 5.26 0.26
N THR A 340 -3.11 6.52 0.20
CA THR A 340 -1.77 6.92 -0.25
C THR A 340 -0.72 6.87 0.87
N ALA A 341 -1.13 6.91 2.13
CA ALA A 341 -0.26 6.61 3.26
C ALA A 341 0.05 5.10 3.36
N ALA A 342 -0.92 4.24 3.01
CA ALA A 342 -0.87 2.79 3.24
C ALA A 342 -0.46 1.95 2.04
N SER A 343 -0.02 2.52 0.93
CA SER A 343 0.30 1.73 -0.28
C SER A 343 -0.89 0.86 -0.74
N CYS A 344 -2.11 1.42 -0.69
CA CYS A 344 -3.31 0.65 -0.99
C CYS A 344 -3.82 0.87 -2.42
N GLY A 345 -3.83 2.11 -2.92
CA GLY A 345 -4.30 2.43 -4.26
C GLY A 345 -5.83 2.44 -4.46
N ALA A 346 -6.61 2.00 -3.49
CA ALA A 346 -8.07 2.13 -3.55
C ALA A 346 -8.50 3.59 -3.48
N VAL A 347 -9.50 4.01 -4.25
CA VAL A 347 -9.97 5.40 -4.30
C VAL A 347 -11.50 5.46 -4.21
N ASN A 348 -12.01 6.41 -3.44
CA ASN A 348 -13.44 6.74 -3.38
C ASN A 348 -13.75 8.12 -4.01
N ALA A 349 -12.73 8.74 -4.57
CA ALA A 349 -12.80 10.01 -5.27
C ALA A 349 -11.71 10.05 -6.35
N MET A 350 -11.90 10.84 -7.38
CA MET A 350 -10.93 11.03 -8.46
C MET A 350 -9.82 11.96 -7.99
N HIS A 351 -8.62 11.42 -7.71
CA HIS A 351 -7.50 12.20 -7.18
C HIS A 351 -7.02 13.29 -8.15
N ASP A 352 -7.20 13.07 -9.45
CA ASP A 352 -6.91 14.03 -10.52
C ASP A 352 -7.72 15.33 -10.38
N SER A 353 -8.94 15.23 -9.86
CA SER A 353 -9.86 16.35 -9.64
C SER A 353 -9.66 17.06 -8.27
N PHE A 354 -8.66 16.68 -7.50
CA PHE A 354 -8.33 17.42 -6.29
C PHE A 354 -7.69 18.75 -6.65
N THR A 355 -7.80 19.73 -5.76
CA THR A 355 -7.05 20.98 -5.92
C THR A 355 -5.56 20.68 -6.03
N ALA A 356 -4.79 21.55 -6.67
CA ALA A 356 -3.36 21.33 -6.87
C ALA A 356 -2.62 21.02 -5.56
N LEU A 357 -2.93 21.73 -4.46
CA LEU A 357 -2.38 21.42 -3.13
C LEU A 357 -3.00 20.18 -2.49
N GLY A 358 -4.29 19.94 -2.70
CA GLY A 358 -4.98 18.75 -2.20
C GLY A 358 -4.42 17.47 -2.81
N GLY A 359 -4.20 17.45 -4.13
CA GLY A 359 -3.59 16.32 -4.86
C GLY A 359 -2.09 16.15 -4.59
N MET A 360 -1.38 17.23 -4.22
CA MET A 360 0.03 17.19 -3.85
C MET A 360 0.27 16.30 -2.61
N ILE A 361 -0.62 16.30 -1.62
CA ILE A 361 -0.43 15.54 -0.38
C ILE A 361 -0.46 14.01 -0.60
N PRO A 362 -1.45 13.42 -1.31
CA PRO A 362 -1.37 12.02 -1.74
C PRO A 362 -0.07 11.67 -2.49
N MET A 363 0.35 12.52 -3.42
CA MET A 363 1.61 12.35 -4.15
C MET A 363 2.82 12.38 -3.21
N TRP A 364 2.86 13.32 -2.27
CA TRP A 364 3.91 13.44 -1.26
C TRP A 364 3.99 12.20 -0.36
N LEU A 365 2.84 11.68 0.11
CA LEU A 365 2.80 10.48 0.95
C LEU A 365 3.39 9.26 0.25
N MET A 366 3.16 9.08 -1.05
CA MET A 366 3.83 8.05 -1.83
C MET A 366 5.33 8.31 -1.95
N GLN A 367 5.73 9.54 -2.23
CA GLN A 367 7.13 9.94 -2.46
C GLN A 367 8.02 9.84 -1.22
N ILE A 368 7.48 9.98 -0.01
CA ILE A 368 8.23 9.67 1.23
C ILE A 368 8.37 8.17 1.49
N GLY A 369 7.98 7.32 0.54
CA GLY A 369 8.15 5.86 0.58
C GLY A 369 7.01 5.12 1.27
N GLU A 370 5.84 5.75 1.41
CA GLU A 370 4.64 5.16 2.03
C GLU A 370 4.92 4.51 3.39
N VAL A 371 5.67 5.24 4.21
CA VAL A 371 6.09 4.76 5.55
C VAL A 371 5.13 5.19 6.66
N VAL A 372 4.07 5.92 6.32
CA VAL A 372 3.03 6.38 7.27
C VAL A 372 1.95 5.32 7.35
N PHE A 373 2.00 4.44 8.33
CA PHE A 373 1.36 3.13 8.39
C PHE A 373 1.87 2.20 7.28
N GLY A 374 1.73 2.63 6.04
CA GLY A 374 2.25 1.97 4.84
C GLY A 374 1.51 0.70 4.48
N GLY A 375 1.98 0.02 3.44
CA GLY A 375 1.44 -1.29 3.05
C GLY A 375 1.68 -2.36 4.09
N VAL A 376 0.91 -3.45 4.03
CA VAL A 376 1.03 -4.56 4.97
C VAL A 376 2.44 -5.16 4.97
N GLY A 377 3.18 -4.87 6.01
CA GLY A 377 4.60 -5.19 6.15
C GLY A 377 5.52 -4.13 5.57
N SER A 378 5.29 -3.65 4.34
CA SER A 378 6.18 -2.69 3.66
C SER A 378 6.30 -1.37 4.40
N GLY A 379 5.23 -0.83 4.93
CA GLY A 379 5.27 0.40 5.70
C GLY A 379 6.16 0.30 6.93
N LEU A 380 6.05 -0.79 7.69
CA LEU A 380 6.85 -0.96 8.89
C LEU A 380 8.33 -1.21 8.57
N TYR A 381 8.66 -2.07 7.58
CA TYR A 381 10.08 -2.23 7.25
C TYR A 381 10.67 -0.96 6.61
N GLY A 382 9.89 -0.21 5.83
CA GLY A 382 10.28 1.10 5.31
C GLY A 382 10.56 2.09 6.43
N MET A 383 9.64 2.23 7.40
CA MET A 383 9.85 3.08 8.57
C MET A 383 11.08 2.65 9.40
N LEU A 384 11.34 1.34 9.53
CA LEU A 384 12.53 0.85 10.23
C LEU A 384 13.83 1.20 9.49
N LEU A 385 13.83 1.28 8.16
CA LEU A 385 14.98 1.82 7.42
C LEU A 385 15.26 3.28 7.78
N PHE A 386 14.21 4.10 7.92
CA PHE A 386 14.37 5.49 8.39
C PHE A 386 14.80 5.56 9.87
N VAL A 387 14.37 4.61 10.71
CA VAL A 387 14.90 4.49 12.09
C VAL A 387 16.40 4.22 12.07
N LEU A 388 16.86 3.27 11.26
CA LEU A 388 18.29 2.97 11.12
C LEU A 388 19.08 4.19 10.64
N LEU A 389 18.54 4.92 9.66
CA LEU A 389 19.14 6.15 9.14
C LEU A 389 19.18 7.25 10.22
N ALA A 390 18.08 7.48 10.94
CA ALA A 390 18.00 8.50 12.00
C ALA A 390 18.99 8.22 13.14
N VAL A 391 19.03 6.96 13.59
CA VAL A 391 19.98 6.53 14.64
C VAL A 391 21.42 6.66 14.18
N PHE A 392 21.73 6.33 12.93
CA PHE A 392 23.07 6.44 12.37
C PHE A 392 23.52 7.91 12.29
N ILE A 393 22.70 8.79 11.73
CA ILE A 393 23.00 10.23 11.62
C ILE A 393 23.18 10.84 13.02
N ALA A 394 22.21 10.61 13.92
CA ALA A 394 22.27 11.15 15.26
C ALA A 394 23.47 10.61 16.06
N GLY A 395 23.78 9.32 15.93
CA GLY A 395 24.95 8.70 16.56
C GLY A 395 26.26 9.34 16.12
N LEU A 396 26.45 9.52 14.81
CA LEU A 396 27.66 10.15 14.26
C LEU A 396 27.76 11.63 14.67
N MET A 397 26.68 12.39 14.66
CA MET A 397 26.68 13.80 15.04
C MET A 397 27.05 14.02 16.50
N ILE A 398 26.67 13.09 17.38
CA ILE A 398 26.97 13.18 18.84
C ILE A 398 28.29 12.49 19.19
N GLY A 399 28.97 11.85 18.22
CA GLY A 399 30.19 11.09 18.45
C GLY A 399 29.96 9.76 19.19
N ARG A 400 28.78 9.16 19.05
CA ARG A 400 28.42 7.88 19.69
C ARG A 400 28.32 6.77 18.65
N THR A 401 28.52 5.52 19.08
CA THR A 401 28.30 4.36 18.20
C THR A 401 26.80 4.23 17.86
N PRO A 402 26.43 4.24 16.57
CA PRO A 402 25.05 4.02 16.17
C PRO A 402 24.59 2.62 16.56
N GLU A 403 23.53 2.52 17.36
CA GLU A 403 22.95 1.25 17.77
C GLU A 403 21.42 1.34 17.89
N TYR A 404 20.73 0.30 17.46
CA TYR A 404 19.30 0.18 17.60
C TYR A 404 18.92 -1.16 18.22
N LEU A 405 18.12 -1.13 19.29
CA LEU A 405 17.75 -2.31 20.09
C LEU A 405 18.99 -3.11 20.58
N GLY A 406 20.04 -2.42 20.97
CA GLY A 406 21.30 -3.02 21.42
C GLY A 406 22.14 -3.63 20.30
N LYS A 407 21.77 -3.48 19.05
CA LYS A 407 22.54 -3.95 17.89
C LYS A 407 23.25 -2.78 17.23
N LYS A 408 24.58 -2.92 17.07
CA LYS A 408 25.39 -1.94 16.37
C LYS A 408 25.03 -1.88 14.89
N ILE A 409 24.85 -0.67 14.37
CA ILE A 409 24.60 -0.41 12.96
C ILE A 409 25.91 -0.07 12.29
N ASP A 410 26.40 -0.98 11.46
CA ASP A 410 27.68 -0.85 10.76
C ASP A 410 27.50 -0.31 9.33
N VAL A 411 28.60 -0.05 8.65
CA VAL A 411 28.63 0.48 7.27
C VAL A 411 27.84 -0.41 6.30
N ARG A 412 27.81 -1.73 6.52
CA ARG A 412 27.09 -2.67 5.65
C ARG A 412 25.58 -2.45 5.71
N GLU A 413 25.02 -2.36 6.92
CA GLU A 413 23.59 -2.07 7.09
C GLU A 413 23.24 -0.71 6.51
N MET A 414 24.09 0.29 6.69
CA MET A 414 23.85 1.63 6.15
C MET A 414 23.90 1.69 4.62
N LYS A 415 24.82 0.97 3.96
CA LYS A 415 24.84 0.87 2.50
C LYS A 415 23.55 0.23 1.97
N LEU A 416 23.07 -0.84 2.62
CA LEU A 416 21.83 -1.51 2.25
C LEU A 416 20.59 -0.63 2.53
N THR A 417 20.60 0.11 3.64
CA THR A 417 19.54 1.08 3.98
C THR A 417 19.48 2.20 2.95
N ALA A 418 20.62 2.78 2.59
CA ALA A 418 20.69 3.82 1.56
C ALA A 418 20.22 3.30 0.20
N LEU A 419 20.63 2.10 -0.19
CA LEU A 419 20.17 1.47 -1.42
C LEU A 419 18.64 1.31 -1.42
N ALA A 420 18.08 0.75 -0.35
CA ALA A 420 16.64 0.54 -0.23
C ALA A 420 15.83 1.85 -0.30
N ILE A 421 16.30 2.92 0.35
CA ILE A 421 15.64 4.23 0.33
C ILE A 421 15.75 4.89 -1.05
N LEU A 422 16.84 4.69 -1.79
CA LEU A 422 17.09 5.38 -3.07
C LEU A 422 16.46 4.68 -4.29
N VAL A 423 16.05 3.42 -4.19
CA VAL A 423 15.46 2.67 -5.32
C VAL A 423 14.21 3.38 -5.84
N THR A 424 13.24 3.67 -4.99
CA THR A 424 11.96 4.25 -5.41
C THR A 424 12.12 5.67 -5.96
N PRO A 425 12.87 6.60 -5.33
CA PRO A 425 13.17 7.90 -5.92
C PRO A 425 13.83 7.85 -7.29
N ALA A 426 14.80 6.94 -7.47
CA ALA A 426 15.46 6.79 -8.77
C ALA A 426 14.46 6.36 -9.86
N LEU A 427 13.59 5.39 -9.55
CA LEU A 427 12.54 4.95 -10.47
C LEU A 427 11.55 6.07 -10.78
N VAL A 428 11.12 6.84 -9.78
CA VAL A 428 10.17 7.95 -9.94
C VAL A 428 10.75 9.04 -10.86
N LEU A 429 11.94 9.54 -10.54
CA LEU A 429 12.51 10.66 -11.28
C LEU A 429 12.93 10.26 -12.71
N LEU A 430 13.58 9.11 -12.86
CA LEU A 430 14.00 8.62 -14.18
C LEU A 430 12.80 8.19 -15.04
N GLY A 431 11.82 7.52 -14.46
CA GLY A 431 10.61 7.10 -15.17
C GLY A 431 9.75 8.29 -15.62
N THR A 432 9.60 9.32 -14.77
CA THR A 432 8.92 10.57 -15.12
C THR A 432 9.65 11.29 -16.24
N ALA A 433 10.97 11.43 -16.16
CA ALA A 433 11.77 12.06 -17.20
C ALA A 433 11.64 11.31 -18.54
N LEU A 434 11.76 9.98 -18.52
CA LEU A 434 11.62 9.13 -19.72
C LEU A 434 10.24 9.30 -20.37
N ALA A 435 9.16 9.30 -19.57
CA ALA A 435 7.80 9.47 -20.08
C ALA A 435 7.59 10.84 -20.73
N LEU A 436 8.10 11.90 -20.11
CA LEU A 436 7.94 13.27 -20.64
C LEU A 436 8.84 13.55 -21.85
N MET A 437 9.98 12.88 -21.99
CA MET A 437 10.90 13.06 -23.11
C MET A 437 10.49 12.26 -24.36
N THR A 438 9.55 11.32 -24.24
CA THR A 438 9.12 10.47 -25.36
C THR A 438 7.70 10.83 -25.84
N ASP A 439 7.46 10.75 -27.15
CA ASP A 439 6.12 10.97 -27.71
C ASP A 439 5.12 9.94 -27.20
N ALA A 440 5.56 8.67 -27.07
CA ALA A 440 4.73 7.59 -26.55
C ALA A 440 4.27 7.82 -25.10
N GLY A 441 5.10 8.47 -24.29
CA GLY A 441 4.71 8.86 -22.92
C GLY A 441 3.75 10.04 -22.92
N ARG A 442 4.05 11.09 -23.70
CA ARG A 442 3.20 12.29 -23.79
C ARG A 442 1.83 12.03 -24.39
N SER A 443 1.71 11.08 -25.31
CA SER A 443 0.43 10.76 -25.96
C SER A 443 -0.67 10.25 -24.99
N GLY A 444 -0.31 9.83 -23.79
CA GLY A 444 -1.26 9.41 -22.76
C GLY A 444 -1.80 10.55 -21.89
N ILE A 445 -1.27 11.76 -21.98
CA ILE A 445 -1.64 12.91 -21.14
C ILE A 445 -2.89 13.59 -21.72
N PHE A 446 -3.98 13.64 -20.94
CA PHE A 446 -5.20 14.34 -21.37
C PHE A 446 -5.22 15.81 -20.98
N ASN A 447 -4.58 16.18 -19.87
CA ASN A 447 -4.50 17.57 -19.40
C ASN A 447 -3.13 18.16 -19.75
N PRO A 448 -3.00 18.93 -20.85
CA PRO A 448 -1.70 19.48 -21.26
C PRO A 448 -1.19 20.54 -20.28
N GLY A 449 0.13 20.71 -20.24
CA GLY A 449 0.76 21.74 -19.39
C GLY A 449 1.21 21.22 -18.03
N ILE A 450 1.09 22.06 -17.01
CA ILE A 450 1.62 21.80 -15.65
C ILE A 450 0.90 20.62 -14.99
N HIS A 451 -0.42 20.52 -15.18
CA HIS A 451 -1.21 19.42 -14.63
C HIS A 451 -0.80 18.07 -15.24
N GLY A 452 -0.59 18.00 -16.55
CA GLY A 452 -0.10 16.79 -17.23
C GLY A 452 1.27 16.32 -16.74
N PHE A 453 2.14 17.22 -16.31
CA PHE A 453 3.37 16.86 -15.60
C PHE A 453 3.03 16.14 -14.28
N SER A 454 2.06 16.66 -13.53
CA SER A 454 1.60 16.06 -12.27
C SER A 454 0.96 14.68 -12.48
N GLU A 455 0.19 14.46 -13.58
CA GLU A 455 -0.36 13.16 -13.94
C GLU A 455 0.75 12.10 -14.13
N VAL A 456 1.80 12.45 -14.89
CA VAL A 456 2.94 11.55 -15.12
C VAL A 456 3.72 11.30 -13.83
N LEU A 457 4.03 12.35 -13.08
CA LEU A 457 4.75 12.22 -11.82
C LEU A 457 3.97 11.38 -10.81
N TYR A 458 2.65 11.55 -10.74
CA TYR A 458 1.78 10.74 -9.87
C TYR A 458 1.80 9.27 -10.27
N ALA A 459 1.61 8.96 -11.57
CA ALA A 459 1.57 7.60 -12.07
C ALA A 459 2.87 6.83 -11.78
N VAL A 460 4.02 7.46 -12.04
CA VAL A 460 5.32 6.83 -11.78
C VAL A 460 5.61 6.73 -10.29
N SER A 461 5.21 7.75 -9.48
CA SER A 461 5.30 7.69 -8.01
C SER A 461 4.48 6.54 -7.45
N SER A 462 3.24 6.37 -7.92
CA SER A 462 2.33 5.30 -7.53
C SER A 462 2.89 3.92 -7.89
N ALA A 463 3.39 3.75 -9.11
CA ALA A 463 3.97 2.48 -9.56
C ALA A 463 5.25 2.12 -8.79
N ALA A 464 6.18 3.06 -8.63
CA ALA A 464 7.46 2.81 -7.97
C ALA A 464 7.34 2.52 -6.47
N ASN A 465 6.34 3.10 -5.80
CA ASN A 465 6.06 2.85 -4.39
C ASN A 465 5.00 1.75 -4.16
N ASN A 466 4.51 1.11 -5.23
CA ASN A 466 3.52 0.04 -5.19
C ASN A 466 2.17 0.47 -4.58
N ASN A 467 1.71 1.68 -4.88
CA ASN A 467 0.42 2.19 -4.42
C ASN A 467 -0.74 1.69 -5.30
N GLY A 468 -0.76 2.05 -6.57
CA GLY A 468 -1.81 1.67 -7.54
C GLY A 468 -2.82 2.76 -7.88
N SER A 469 -2.97 3.83 -7.08
CA SER A 469 -3.83 4.97 -7.43
C SER A 469 -3.24 5.78 -8.59
N ALA A 470 -4.10 6.47 -9.33
CA ALA A 470 -3.72 7.28 -10.48
C ALA A 470 -4.36 8.67 -10.42
N PHE A 471 -3.74 9.65 -11.07
CA PHE A 471 -4.46 10.76 -11.65
C PHE A 471 -5.08 10.26 -12.96
N ALA A 472 -6.40 10.18 -13.02
CA ALA A 472 -7.13 9.48 -14.07
C ALA A 472 -7.17 10.23 -15.41
N GLY A 473 -6.59 11.42 -15.50
CA GLY A 473 -6.32 12.13 -16.74
C GLY A 473 -5.22 11.48 -17.60
N LEU A 474 -4.47 10.48 -17.06
CA LEU A 474 -3.48 9.73 -17.81
C LEU A 474 -4.07 8.45 -18.40
N SER A 475 -4.02 8.32 -19.74
CA SER A 475 -4.34 7.07 -20.45
C SER A 475 -3.14 6.13 -20.49
N ALA A 476 -3.11 5.16 -19.57
CA ALA A 476 -1.96 4.28 -19.37
C ALA A 476 -2.02 2.95 -20.15
N ASN A 477 -3.08 2.68 -20.93
CA ASN A 477 -3.19 1.41 -21.66
C ASN A 477 -2.48 1.46 -23.02
N SER A 478 -1.18 1.63 -23.00
CA SER A 478 -0.32 1.51 -24.18
C SER A 478 0.86 0.58 -23.90
N PRO A 479 1.51 0.00 -24.92
CA PRO A 479 2.71 -0.81 -24.69
C PRO A 479 3.80 -0.08 -23.91
N PHE A 480 4.01 1.22 -24.19
CA PHE A 480 4.97 2.04 -23.47
C PHE A 480 4.65 2.15 -21.98
N TRP A 481 3.44 2.61 -21.63
CA TRP A 481 3.04 2.81 -20.25
C TRP A 481 2.93 1.51 -19.47
N ASN A 482 2.34 0.47 -20.08
CA ASN A 482 2.23 -0.84 -19.44
C ASN A 482 3.60 -1.43 -19.10
N CYS A 483 4.60 -1.32 -19.99
CA CYS A 483 5.96 -1.81 -19.73
C CYS A 483 6.72 -0.94 -18.72
N LEU A 484 6.65 0.39 -18.84
CA LEU A 484 7.32 1.33 -17.91
C LEU A 484 6.81 1.15 -16.48
N LEU A 485 5.49 1.14 -16.29
CA LEU A 485 4.89 0.99 -14.97
C LEU A 485 5.16 -0.40 -14.39
N ALA A 486 5.10 -1.47 -15.22
CA ALA A 486 5.47 -2.82 -14.77
C ALA A 486 6.93 -2.88 -14.28
N PHE A 487 7.85 -2.25 -14.99
CA PHE A 487 9.24 -2.12 -14.57
C PHE A 487 9.36 -1.39 -13.23
N CYS A 488 8.70 -0.23 -13.08
CA CYS A 488 8.72 0.54 -11.84
C CYS A 488 8.13 -0.24 -10.66
N MET A 489 6.99 -0.93 -10.85
CA MET A 489 6.36 -1.76 -9.82
C MET A 489 7.23 -2.92 -9.38
N PHE A 490 7.85 -3.63 -10.32
CA PHE A 490 8.70 -4.76 -10.02
C PHE A 490 9.94 -4.37 -9.21
N PHE A 491 10.68 -3.37 -9.70
CA PHE A 491 11.88 -2.91 -9.00
C PHE A 491 11.58 -2.12 -7.73
N GLY A 492 10.46 -1.38 -7.68
CA GLY A 492 9.97 -0.74 -6.46
C GLY A 492 9.74 -1.75 -5.33
N ARG A 493 9.15 -2.91 -5.64
CA ARG A 493 8.89 -3.96 -4.64
C ARG A 493 10.15 -4.74 -4.27
N PHE A 494 10.75 -5.42 -5.24
CA PHE A 494 11.83 -6.36 -4.97
C PHE A 494 13.17 -5.66 -4.74
N GLY A 495 13.40 -4.50 -5.33
CA GLY A 495 14.58 -3.67 -5.06
C GLY A 495 14.66 -3.18 -3.62
N VAL A 496 13.53 -3.10 -2.91
CA VAL A 496 13.48 -2.79 -1.47
C VAL A 496 13.52 -4.07 -0.62
N ILE A 497 12.79 -5.12 -0.98
CA ILE A 497 12.75 -6.39 -0.23
C ILE A 497 14.14 -7.03 -0.11
N ILE A 498 14.92 -7.03 -1.20
CA ILE A 498 16.25 -7.68 -1.23
C ILE A 498 17.20 -7.06 -0.19
N PRO A 499 17.46 -5.74 -0.17
CA PRO A 499 18.31 -5.15 0.87
C PRO A 499 17.71 -5.25 2.27
N VAL A 500 16.40 -5.19 2.46
CA VAL A 500 15.75 -5.41 3.77
C VAL A 500 16.05 -6.81 4.30
N MET A 501 15.94 -7.85 3.48
CA MET A 501 16.28 -9.22 3.87
C MET A 501 17.77 -9.39 4.13
N ALA A 502 18.64 -8.72 3.38
CA ALA A 502 20.08 -8.71 3.63
C ALA A 502 20.42 -8.03 4.96
N ILE A 503 19.74 -6.92 5.31
CA ILE A 503 19.86 -6.27 6.63
C ILE A 503 19.41 -7.25 7.73
N ALA A 504 18.28 -7.93 7.56
CA ALA A 504 17.83 -8.93 8.51
C ALA A 504 18.87 -10.04 8.71
N GLY A 505 19.49 -10.51 7.62
CA GLY A 505 20.56 -11.52 7.66
C GLY A 505 21.83 -11.06 8.40
N THR A 506 22.17 -9.77 8.33
CA THR A 506 23.31 -9.24 9.10
C THR A 506 22.96 -9.02 10.57
N LEU A 507 21.76 -8.46 10.84
CA LEU A 507 21.34 -8.15 12.21
C LEU A 507 21.12 -9.40 13.07
N VAL A 508 20.60 -10.49 12.52
CA VAL A 508 20.31 -11.70 13.30
C VAL A 508 21.58 -12.35 13.86
N ASN A 509 22.71 -12.20 13.18
CA ASN A 509 24.02 -12.69 13.62
C ASN A 509 24.66 -11.83 14.72
N LYS A 510 24.19 -10.59 14.89
CA LYS A 510 24.78 -9.66 15.86
C LYS A 510 24.37 -9.98 17.29
N LYS A 511 25.29 -9.73 18.21
CA LYS A 511 25.07 -9.81 19.65
C LYS A 511 24.32 -8.56 20.12
N ILE A 512 23.36 -8.74 21.02
CA ILE A 512 22.69 -7.62 21.69
C ILE A 512 23.61 -7.10 22.81
N GLN A 513 23.96 -5.84 22.74
CA GLN A 513 24.78 -5.16 23.75
C GLN A 513 23.85 -4.52 24.81
N PRO A 514 24.28 -4.49 26.08
CA PRO A 514 23.54 -3.79 27.11
C PRO A 514 23.56 -2.28 26.86
N THR A 515 22.45 -1.60 27.18
CA THR A 515 22.39 -0.14 27.13
C THR A 515 23.38 0.51 28.09
N THR A 516 24.12 1.49 27.60
CA THR A 516 25.08 2.28 28.39
C THR A 516 24.62 3.73 28.48
N THR A 517 25.25 4.54 29.30
CA THR A 517 25.02 6.00 29.36
C THR A 517 25.30 6.70 28.03
N GLY A 518 26.04 6.04 27.12
CA GLY A 518 26.32 6.48 25.76
C GLY A 518 25.26 6.11 24.74
N THR A 519 24.32 5.22 25.06
CA THR A 519 23.28 4.78 24.10
C THR A 519 22.24 5.89 23.88
N LEU A 520 21.93 6.19 22.61
CA LEU A 520 20.86 7.13 22.26
C LEU A 520 19.50 6.48 22.58
N PRO A 521 18.63 7.10 23.39
CA PRO A 521 17.29 6.57 23.60
C PRO A 521 16.48 6.61 22.30
N THR A 522 16.05 5.45 21.82
CA THR A 522 15.25 5.30 20.57
C THR A 522 13.75 5.29 20.83
N HIS A 523 13.31 5.99 21.87
CA HIS A 523 11.91 6.14 22.27
C HIS A 523 11.66 7.52 22.88
N GLY A 524 10.39 7.89 23.02
CA GLY A 524 9.98 9.19 23.58
C GLY A 524 9.87 10.28 22.52
N ALA A 525 9.40 11.47 22.96
CA ALA A 525 9.02 12.57 22.07
C ALA A 525 10.20 13.09 21.22
N LEU A 526 11.41 13.14 21.78
CA LEU A 526 12.60 13.58 21.05
C LEU A 526 12.90 12.66 19.87
N PHE A 527 12.84 11.34 20.08
CA PHE A 527 13.12 10.39 19.01
C PHE A 527 11.99 10.37 17.96
N VAL A 528 10.73 10.53 18.38
CA VAL A 528 9.59 10.73 17.45
C VAL A 528 9.85 11.95 16.56
N GLY A 529 10.24 13.09 17.12
CA GLY A 529 10.56 14.29 16.36
C GLY A 529 11.74 14.10 15.41
N LEU A 530 12.81 13.43 15.86
CA LEU A 530 13.96 13.08 15.04
C LEU A 530 13.58 12.19 13.85
N LEU A 531 12.77 11.17 14.10
CA LEU A 531 12.31 10.24 13.06
C LEU A 531 11.44 10.94 12.02
N ILE A 532 10.46 11.74 12.47
CA ILE A 532 9.62 12.55 11.58
C ILE A 532 10.51 13.50 10.76
N GLY A 533 11.43 14.21 11.40
CA GLY A 533 12.35 15.11 10.73
C GLY A 533 13.21 14.41 9.68
N THR A 534 13.69 13.18 9.96
CA THR A 534 14.48 12.38 9.02
C THR A 534 13.65 11.97 7.79
N VAL A 535 12.42 11.49 7.99
CA VAL A 535 11.51 11.11 6.89
C VAL A 535 11.20 12.32 6.01
N LEU A 536 10.79 13.44 6.62
CA LEU A 536 10.44 14.66 5.89
C LEU A 536 11.65 15.27 5.17
N LEU A 537 12.82 15.28 5.80
CA LEU A 537 14.04 15.84 5.21
C LEU A 537 14.49 15.04 3.98
N VAL A 538 14.53 13.72 4.07
CA VAL A 538 14.91 12.85 2.92
C VAL A 538 13.92 13.01 1.78
N GLY A 539 12.62 12.98 2.07
CA GLY A 539 11.58 13.21 1.07
C GLY A 539 11.68 14.60 0.43
N ALA A 540 11.89 15.64 1.23
CA ALA A 540 12.03 17.01 0.77
C ALA A 540 13.24 17.20 -0.15
N LEU A 541 14.42 16.75 0.26
CA LEU A 541 15.64 16.82 -0.55
C LEU A 541 15.51 16.12 -1.90
N THR A 542 14.70 15.07 -1.95
CA THR A 542 14.53 14.27 -3.17
C THR A 542 13.47 14.83 -4.11
N PHE A 543 12.31 15.27 -3.59
CA PHE A 543 11.13 15.50 -4.40
C PHE A 543 10.63 16.95 -4.46
N ILE A 544 11.10 17.87 -3.60
CA ILE A 544 10.67 19.27 -3.68
C ILE A 544 10.85 19.88 -5.08
N PRO A 545 11.96 19.65 -5.81
CA PRO A 545 12.10 20.19 -7.15
C PRO A 545 11.00 19.70 -8.12
N ALA A 546 10.65 18.41 -8.08
CA ALA A 546 9.59 17.85 -8.91
C ALA A 546 8.21 18.38 -8.52
N LEU A 547 7.92 18.48 -7.22
CA LEU A 547 6.66 19.05 -6.71
C LEU A 547 6.52 20.53 -7.03
N ALA A 548 7.64 21.26 -7.07
CA ALA A 548 7.65 22.68 -7.46
C ALA A 548 7.29 22.87 -8.93
N LEU A 549 7.72 21.94 -9.82
CA LEU A 549 7.41 21.98 -11.25
C LEU A 549 5.97 21.55 -11.59
N GLY A 550 5.34 20.76 -10.74
CA GLY A 550 3.97 20.27 -10.89
C GLY A 550 2.99 21.03 -9.99
N PRO A 551 2.52 20.41 -8.90
CA PRO A 551 1.39 20.94 -8.13
C PRO A 551 1.60 22.34 -7.55
N VAL A 552 2.84 22.74 -7.18
CA VAL A 552 3.09 24.10 -6.68
C VAL A 552 3.01 25.13 -7.79
N ALA A 553 3.61 24.85 -8.96
CA ALA A 553 3.51 25.75 -10.12
C ALA A 553 2.07 25.88 -10.61
N GLU A 554 1.30 24.79 -10.62
CA GLU A 554 -0.13 24.77 -10.93
C GLU A 554 -0.91 25.67 -9.96
N TYR A 555 -0.73 25.50 -8.66
CA TYR A 555 -1.37 26.34 -7.66
C TYR A 555 -1.08 27.83 -7.83
N LEU A 556 0.16 28.18 -8.16
CA LEU A 556 0.55 29.58 -8.39
C LEU A 556 -0.02 30.15 -9.70
N SER A 557 -0.18 29.32 -10.73
CA SER A 557 -0.75 29.74 -12.01
C SER A 557 -2.27 29.98 -11.97
N LEU A 558 -2.96 29.38 -10.99
CA LEU A 558 -4.41 29.53 -10.78
C LEU A 558 -4.79 30.73 -9.88
N ARG A 559 -3.80 31.46 -9.36
CA ARG A 559 -3.98 32.67 -8.57
C ARG A 559 -3.81 33.92 -9.40
#